data_19371eefc795fc7de86a69a944d7261f
#
_entry.id   19371eefc795fc7de86a69a944d7261f
#
_cell.length_a   1.000
_cell.length_b   1.000
_cell.length_c   1.000
_cell.angle_alpha   90.00
_cell.angle_beta   90.00
_cell.angle_gamma   90.00
#
_symmetry.space_group_name_H-M   'P 1'
#
loop_
_entity.id
_entity.type
_entity.pdbx_description
1 polymer ?
#
loop_
_entity_poly.entity_id
_entity_poly.type
_entity_poly.pdbx_seq_one_letter_code
_entity_poly.pdbx_strand_id
1 'polypeptide(L)'
;MKFTVVLSPEADGGYSVVCPALPGCVSQGDSLDEALENIREAILLCLEVRNEDGQPAPGETPELVAEEIRACLKDRAEEGLPLTIETRVVEVEAEIAV
;
A
#
# COMPACT_ATOMS: atom_id res chain seq x y z
N MET A 1 -14.47 0.34 1.91
CA MET A 1 -13.65 0.63 0.72
C MET A 1 -12.57 -0.42 0.57
N LYS A 2 -12.26 -0.79 -0.66
CA LYS A 2 -11.24 -1.79 -0.96
C LYS A 2 -10.06 -1.16 -1.67
N PHE A 3 -8.85 -1.53 -1.26
CA PHE A 3 -7.62 -1.06 -1.88
C PHE A 3 -6.68 -2.23 -2.13
N THR A 4 -6.02 -2.21 -3.27
CA THR A 4 -4.94 -3.15 -3.55
C THR A 4 -3.67 -2.60 -2.91
N VAL A 5 -2.94 -3.45 -2.22
CA VAL A 5 -1.63 -3.12 -1.65
C VAL A 5 -0.57 -4.03 -2.24
N VAL A 6 0.64 -3.50 -2.36
CA VAL A 6 1.80 -4.23 -2.89
C VAL A 6 2.79 -4.43 -1.76
N LEU A 7 3.18 -5.68 -1.52
CA LEU A 7 4.09 -6.06 -0.45
C LEU A 7 5.39 -6.57 -1.04
N SER A 8 6.49 -6.10 -0.47
CA SER A 8 7.83 -6.50 -0.86
C SER A 8 8.52 -7.18 0.31
N PRO A 9 8.92 -8.47 0.18
CA PRO A 9 9.66 -9.14 1.24
C PRO A 9 11.01 -8.45 1.47
N GLU A 10 11.34 -8.20 2.72
CA GLU A 10 12.61 -7.62 3.09
C GLU A 10 13.66 -8.71 3.33
N ALA A 11 14.93 -8.36 3.14
CA ALA A 11 16.04 -9.30 3.31
C ALA A 11 16.11 -9.86 4.74
N ASP A 12 15.66 -9.11 5.73
CA ASP A 12 15.68 -9.49 7.14
C ASP A 12 14.42 -10.26 7.60
N GLY A 13 13.51 -10.54 6.68
CA GLY A 13 12.33 -11.36 6.94
C GLY A 13 11.01 -10.62 7.13
N GLY A 14 11.04 -9.31 7.15
CA GLY A 14 9.81 -8.51 7.22
C GLY A 14 9.27 -8.15 5.84
N TYR A 15 8.29 -7.26 5.82
CA TYR A 15 7.66 -6.78 4.58
C TYR A 15 7.53 -5.26 4.63
N SER A 16 7.80 -4.62 3.50
CA SER A 16 7.33 -3.27 3.26
C SER A 16 6.06 -3.34 2.44
N VAL A 17 5.18 -2.37 2.59
CA VAL A 17 3.88 -2.39 1.93
C VAL A 17 3.49 -0.98 1.51
N VAL A 18 2.87 -0.86 0.34
CA VAL A 18 2.44 0.42 -0.22
C VAL A 18 1.03 0.28 -0.77
N CYS A 19 0.26 1.36 -0.66
CA CYS A 19 -1.07 1.46 -1.27
C CYS A 19 -0.99 2.38 -2.48
N PRO A 20 -1.00 1.83 -3.71
CA PRO A 20 -0.82 2.65 -4.92
C PRO A 20 -1.85 3.75 -5.11
N ALA A 21 -3.08 3.54 -4.68
CA ALA A 21 -4.16 4.52 -4.82
C ALA A 21 -3.97 5.77 -3.94
N LEU A 22 -3.12 5.67 -2.91
CA LEU A 22 -2.90 6.76 -1.96
C LEU A 22 -1.42 7.14 -1.96
N PRO A 23 -1.01 8.18 -2.68
CA PRO A 23 0.39 8.60 -2.73
C PRO A 23 0.96 8.83 -1.32
N GLY A 24 2.11 8.24 -1.05
CA GLY A 24 2.76 8.35 0.25
C GLY A 24 2.23 7.41 1.33
N CYS A 25 1.23 6.59 1.02
CA CYS A 25 0.68 5.63 1.98
C CYS A 25 1.51 4.36 1.98
N VAL A 26 2.45 4.28 2.92
CA VAL A 26 3.38 3.16 3.05
C VAL A 26 3.42 2.70 4.50
N SER A 27 3.76 1.44 4.70
CA SER A 27 3.95 0.88 6.03
C SER A 27 4.90 -0.31 5.96
N GLN A 28 5.05 -1.03 7.05
CA GLN A 28 5.90 -2.20 7.15
C GLN A 28 5.43 -3.08 8.30
N GLY A 29 5.94 -4.30 8.33
CA GLY A 29 5.68 -5.22 9.42
C GLY A 29 6.69 -6.35 9.42
N ASP A 30 6.83 -7.03 10.56
CA ASP A 30 7.76 -8.16 10.70
C ASP A 30 7.18 -9.45 10.11
N SER A 31 5.89 -9.46 9.81
CA SER A 31 5.18 -10.56 9.17
C SER A 31 4.21 -10.00 8.14
N LEU A 32 3.68 -10.89 7.29
CA LEU A 32 2.66 -10.51 6.32
C LEU A 32 1.42 -9.94 7.02
N ASP A 33 0.95 -10.61 8.07
CA ASP A 33 -0.23 -10.18 8.81
C ASP A 33 -0.03 -8.81 9.47
N GLU A 34 1.14 -8.60 10.06
CA GLU A 34 1.46 -7.31 10.69
C GLU A 34 1.55 -6.20 9.66
N ALA A 35 2.18 -6.45 8.51
CA ALA A 35 2.27 -5.47 7.44
C ALA A 35 0.88 -5.09 6.93
N LEU A 36 -0.01 -6.08 6.77
CA LEU A 36 -1.39 -5.83 6.33
C LEU A 36 -2.18 -5.03 7.36
N GLU A 37 -2.03 -5.34 8.63
CA GLU A 37 -2.68 -4.59 9.69
C GLU A 37 -2.19 -3.14 9.74
N ASN A 38 -0.88 -2.95 9.62
CA ASN A 38 -0.28 -1.62 9.65
C ASN A 38 -0.65 -0.78 8.44
N ILE A 39 -0.75 -1.38 7.25
CA ILE A 39 -1.17 -0.60 6.08
C ILE A 39 -2.65 -0.21 6.16
N ARG A 40 -3.49 -1.02 6.77
CA ARG A 40 -4.88 -0.63 7.01
C ARG A 40 -4.97 0.63 7.87
N GLU A 41 -4.18 0.70 8.94
CA GLU A 41 -4.12 1.88 9.79
C GLU A 41 -3.62 3.10 9.01
N ALA A 42 -2.58 2.91 8.21
CA ALA A 42 -2.04 3.99 7.38
C ALA A 42 -3.06 4.50 6.37
N ILE A 43 -3.81 3.59 5.74
CA ILE A 43 -4.87 3.95 4.80
C ILE A 43 -5.94 4.79 5.50
N LEU A 44 -6.38 4.37 6.68
CA LEU A 44 -7.39 5.11 7.44
C LEU A 44 -6.92 6.53 7.77
N LEU A 45 -5.68 6.68 8.18
CA LEU A 45 -5.10 7.99 8.46
C LEU A 45 -5.01 8.86 7.19
N CYS A 46 -4.59 8.29 6.08
CA CYS A 46 -4.52 9.00 4.81
C CYS A 46 -5.90 9.47 4.36
N LEU A 47 -6.91 8.61 4.50
CA LEU A 47 -8.29 8.97 4.14
C LEU A 47 -8.85 10.07 5.04
N GLU A 48 -8.54 10.01 6.32
CA GLU A 48 -8.96 11.02 7.29
C GLU A 48 -8.38 12.40 6.94
N VAL A 49 -7.08 12.46 6.64
CA VAL A 49 -6.42 13.71 6.23
C VAL A 49 -7.03 14.25 4.94
N ARG A 50 -7.26 13.38 3.93
CA ARG A 50 -7.88 13.80 2.67
C ARG A 50 -9.29 14.34 2.91
N ASN A 51 -10.05 13.73 3.80
CA ASN A 51 -11.40 14.18 4.13
C ASN A 51 -11.37 15.56 4.80
N GLU A 52 -10.44 15.78 5.73
CA GLU A 52 -10.26 17.07 6.37
C GLU A 52 -9.89 18.16 5.38
N ASP A 53 -9.09 17.82 4.37
CA ASP A 53 -8.67 18.76 3.31
C ASP A 53 -9.72 18.92 2.21
N GLY A 54 -10.88 18.26 2.34
CA GLY A 54 -11.93 18.33 1.33
C GLY A 54 -11.62 17.59 0.05
N GLN A 55 -10.63 16.72 0.03
CA GLN A 55 -10.26 15.95 -1.14
C GLN A 55 -11.15 14.72 -1.28
N PRO A 56 -11.55 14.36 -2.51
CA PRO A 56 -12.37 13.17 -2.72
C PRO A 56 -11.60 11.90 -2.40
N ALA A 57 -12.32 10.83 -2.09
CA ALA A 57 -11.71 9.52 -1.94
C ALA A 57 -11.05 9.12 -3.26
N PRO A 58 -9.82 8.60 -3.23
CA PRO A 58 -9.11 8.24 -4.46
C PRO A 58 -9.75 7.04 -5.14
N GLY A 59 -9.72 7.04 -6.47
CA GLY A 59 -10.11 5.89 -7.27
C GLY A 59 -8.89 5.06 -7.59
N GLU A 60 -8.93 3.78 -7.28
CA GLU A 60 -7.89 2.85 -7.68
C GLU A 60 -8.07 2.50 -9.15
N THR A 61 -6.97 2.47 -9.91
CA THR A 61 -6.98 2.02 -11.28
C THR A 61 -5.96 0.90 -11.48
N PRO A 62 -6.18 -0.01 -12.43
CA PRO A 62 -5.19 -1.05 -12.73
C PRO A 62 -3.83 -0.47 -13.10
N GLU A 63 -3.80 0.69 -13.74
CA GLU A 63 -2.56 1.36 -14.14
C GLU A 63 -1.73 1.80 -12.95
N LEU A 64 -2.37 2.35 -11.91
CA LEU A 64 -1.67 2.74 -10.69
C LEU A 64 -1.02 1.53 -10.01
N VAL A 65 -1.75 0.43 -9.94
CA VAL A 65 -1.23 -0.81 -9.35
C VAL A 65 -0.07 -1.35 -10.19
N ALA A 66 -0.23 -1.39 -11.52
CA ALA A 66 0.82 -1.89 -12.41
C ALA A 66 2.09 -1.05 -12.33
N GLU A 67 1.97 0.27 -12.25
CA GLU A 67 3.12 1.18 -12.10
C GLU A 67 3.87 0.90 -10.82
N GLU A 68 3.16 0.69 -9.71
CA GLU A 68 3.79 0.40 -8.43
C GLU A 68 4.49 -0.95 -8.44
N ILE A 69 3.88 -1.96 -9.05
CA ILE A 69 4.50 -3.27 -9.20
C ILE A 69 5.81 -3.14 -9.99
N ARG A 70 5.80 -2.41 -11.11
CA ARG A 70 7.01 -2.19 -11.90
C ARG A 70 8.09 -1.46 -11.09
N ALA A 71 7.70 -0.43 -10.33
CA ALA A 71 8.64 0.33 -9.50
C ALA A 71 9.27 -0.57 -8.43
N CYS A 72 8.46 -1.38 -7.76
CA CYS A 72 8.95 -2.32 -6.75
C CYS A 72 9.93 -3.35 -7.35
N LEU A 73 9.59 -3.91 -8.50
CA LEU A 73 10.45 -4.89 -9.17
C LEU A 73 11.76 -4.26 -9.64
N LYS A 74 11.70 -3.04 -10.14
CA LYS A 74 12.91 -2.31 -10.57
C LYS A 74 13.84 -2.06 -9.39
N ASP A 75 13.30 -1.58 -8.26
CA ASP A 75 14.08 -1.33 -7.06
C ASP A 75 14.73 -2.62 -6.55
N ARG A 76 13.99 -3.72 -6.55
CA ARG A 76 14.51 -5.01 -6.14
C ARG A 76 15.63 -5.49 -7.05
N ALA A 77 15.48 -5.33 -8.37
CA ALA A 77 16.51 -5.68 -9.33
C ALA A 77 17.79 -4.87 -9.10
N GLU A 78 17.66 -3.57 -8.86
CA GLU A 78 18.79 -2.68 -8.59
C GLU A 78 19.52 -3.05 -7.30
N GLU A 79 18.80 -3.55 -6.30
CA GLU A 79 19.37 -3.99 -5.02
C GLU A 79 19.86 -5.44 -5.04
N GLY A 80 19.66 -6.14 -6.13
CA GLY A 80 20.04 -7.55 -6.23
C GLY A 80 19.17 -8.50 -5.44
N LEU A 81 17.94 -8.09 -5.14
CA LEU A 81 16.98 -8.90 -4.40
C LEU A 81 16.14 -9.77 -5.36
N PRO A 82 15.59 -10.90 -4.87
CA PRO A 82 14.69 -11.69 -5.70
C PRO A 82 13.51 -10.86 -6.20
N LEU A 83 13.10 -11.10 -7.45
CA LEU A 83 12.00 -10.36 -8.07
C LEU A 83 10.66 -10.94 -7.65
N THR A 84 10.43 -11.00 -6.35
CA THR A 84 9.21 -11.53 -5.75
C THR A 84 8.49 -10.42 -5.00
N ILE A 85 7.23 -10.23 -5.33
CA ILE A 85 6.34 -9.33 -4.60
C ILE A 85 5.01 -10.04 -4.39
N GLU A 86 4.20 -9.52 -3.48
CA GLU A 86 2.85 -10.02 -3.27
C GLU A 86 1.85 -8.86 -3.35
N THR A 87 0.64 -9.17 -3.77
CA THR A 87 -0.45 -8.21 -3.76
C THR A 87 -1.59 -8.76 -2.91
N ARG A 88 -2.30 -7.87 -2.25
CA ARG A 88 -3.49 -8.21 -1.48
C ARG A 88 -4.51 -7.10 -1.64
N VAL A 89 -5.76 -7.45 -1.48
CA VAL A 89 -6.83 -6.48 -1.39
C VAL A 89 -7.20 -6.35 0.08
N VAL A 90 -7.14 -5.14 0.60
CA VAL A 90 -7.53 -4.86 1.98
C VAL A 90 -8.82 -4.06 1.99
N GLU A 91 -9.66 -4.35 2.96
CA GLU A 91 -10.90 -3.61 3.16
C GLU A 91 -10.77 -2.72 4.38
N VAL A 92 -11.15 -1.46 4.23
CA VAL A 92 -11.17 -0.50 5.32
C VAL A 92 -12.53 0.16 5.37
N GLU A 93 -12.98 0.46 6.59
CA GLU A 93 -14.19 1.22 6.82
C GLU A 93 -13.77 2.61 7.31
N ALA A 94 -14.06 3.61 6.52
CA ALA A 94 -13.76 4.99 6.88
C ALA A 94 -15.06 5.79 6.86
N GLU A 95 -15.28 6.57 7.92
CA GLU A 95 -16.35 7.54 7.91
C GLU A 95 -15.87 8.75 7.11
N ILE A 96 -16.42 8.89 5.91
CA ILE A 96 -16.11 10.02 5.05
C ILE A 96 -17.31 10.95 5.08
N ALA A 97 -17.10 12.18 5.53
CA ALA A 97 -18.14 13.20 5.50
C ALA A 97 -18.49 13.50 4.06
N VAL A 98 -19.77 13.55 3.75
CA VAL A 98 -20.28 13.84 2.42
C VAL A 98 -20.67 15.31 2.32
#